data_75302ff085b3f12bf76e3318ff559542
#
_entry.id   75302ff085b3f12bf76e3318ff559542
#
_cell.length_a   1.000
_cell.length_b   1.000
_cell.length_c   1.000
_cell.angle_alpha   90.00
_cell.angle_beta   90.00
_cell.angle_gamma   90.00
#
_symmetry.space_group_name_H-M   'P 1'
#
loop_
_entity.id
_entity.type
_entity.pdbx_description
1 polymer ?
#
loop_
_entity_poly.entity_id
_entity_poly.type
_entity_poly.pdbx_seq_one_letter_code
_entity_poly.pdbx_strand_id
1 'polypeptide(L)'
;MNEKKYKRIFTVVIDSLGVGEMPDAASYGDAGTDTLGHIAANVEEFKIPNLQKLGIANLKDLAGIAPVEKTLSYYGKLREASNGKDTMTGHWEMMGLHITTPFKTFTETGFPKELIDELSKRTGRTIIGNKSASGTEILDELAEEEIATGHMIVYTSADSVLQICGNEETFGLDELYRCCEIAREITMKDEWKVGRVIARPYVGKKKGEFKRTSNRHDYALKPYGRTALNALKDAGLDVISVGKIFDIFDGEGITESNKSKSSVHGMEQTIEIAKRDFEGFCFVNLVDFDALWGHRRDVKGYTQELEKFDVKLGELLGELKEDDLLIITADHGNDPTHTGTDHTREKVPFLAYSPSMKEAGELEEADTFAIIGATIADNFGVKMPEGTIGHSILDKLK
;
A
#
# COMPACT_ATOMS: atom_id res chain seq x y z
N MET A 1 -25.53 -20.12 -13.31
CA MET A 1 -24.29 -19.34 -13.24
C MET A 1 -24.61 -18.02 -13.91
N ASN A 2 -24.49 -16.90 -13.17
CA ASN A 2 -24.63 -15.60 -13.81
C ASN A 2 -23.49 -15.46 -14.83
N GLU A 3 -23.81 -14.98 -16.02
CA GLU A 3 -22.81 -14.67 -17.03
C GLU A 3 -21.92 -13.56 -16.50
N LYS A 4 -20.58 -13.77 -16.50
CA LYS A 4 -19.65 -12.75 -16.02
C LYS A 4 -19.83 -11.47 -16.83
N LYS A 5 -19.80 -10.34 -16.16
CA LYS A 5 -19.99 -9.04 -16.80
C LYS A 5 -18.70 -8.50 -17.42
N TYR A 6 -17.58 -8.69 -16.72
CA TYR A 6 -16.26 -8.23 -17.17
C TYR A 6 -15.30 -9.42 -17.29
N LYS A 7 -14.53 -9.48 -18.39
CA LYS A 7 -13.49 -10.48 -18.60
C LYS A 7 -12.27 -10.19 -17.78
N ARG A 8 -11.89 -8.89 -17.67
CA ARG A 8 -10.73 -8.42 -16.95
C ARG A 8 -11.12 -7.29 -16.00
N ILE A 9 -10.58 -7.34 -14.80
CA ILE A 9 -10.73 -6.26 -13.83
C ILE A 9 -9.36 -5.76 -13.44
N PHE A 10 -9.17 -4.43 -13.47
CA PHE A 10 -7.97 -3.73 -13.04
C PHE A 10 -8.30 -2.91 -11.80
N THR A 11 -7.58 -3.10 -10.71
CA THR A 11 -7.66 -2.21 -9.55
C THR A 11 -6.32 -1.51 -9.37
N VAL A 12 -6.33 -0.20 -9.50
CA VAL A 12 -5.15 0.66 -9.31
C VAL A 12 -5.29 1.38 -7.98
N VAL A 13 -4.35 1.09 -7.07
CA VAL A 13 -4.25 1.73 -5.78
C VAL A 13 -3.23 2.86 -5.87
N ILE A 14 -3.71 4.11 -5.75
CA ILE A 14 -2.87 5.28 -5.55
C ILE A 14 -2.54 5.31 -4.05
N ASP A 15 -1.40 4.74 -3.69
CA ASP A 15 -1.01 4.53 -2.29
C ASP A 15 -1.07 5.85 -1.52
N SER A 16 -1.84 5.87 -0.44
CA SER A 16 -2.05 7.00 0.45
C SER A 16 -2.97 8.15 -0.04
N LEU A 17 -3.69 8.01 -1.15
CA LEU A 17 -4.58 9.09 -1.62
C LEU A 17 -5.90 9.15 -0.85
N GLY A 18 -5.87 9.59 0.40
CA GLY A 18 -7.07 9.84 1.19
C GLY A 18 -7.90 11.01 0.65
N VAL A 19 -9.20 11.01 0.98
CA VAL A 19 -10.18 12.01 0.53
C VAL A 19 -10.98 12.61 1.68
N GLY A 20 -10.35 12.76 2.81
CA GLY A 20 -10.92 13.37 4.01
C GLY A 20 -10.99 12.41 5.20
N GLU A 21 -10.97 12.98 6.39
CA GLU A 21 -10.92 12.25 7.64
C GLU A 21 -12.03 11.19 7.80
N MET A 22 -11.65 10.06 8.39
CA MET A 22 -12.61 9.08 8.89
C MET A 22 -13.35 9.61 10.13
N PRO A 23 -14.56 9.12 10.45
CA PRO A 23 -15.26 9.53 11.66
C PRO A 23 -14.49 9.31 12.97
N ASP A 24 -13.58 8.32 12.98
CA ASP A 24 -12.73 7.96 14.11
C ASP A 24 -11.30 8.55 14.02
N ALA A 25 -11.02 9.41 13.05
CA ALA A 25 -9.70 9.99 12.81
C ALA A 25 -9.09 10.67 14.06
N ALA A 26 -9.92 11.31 14.89
CA ALA A 26 -9.47 11.94 16.14
C ALA A 26 -8.79 10.96 17.10
N SER A 27 -9.25 9.70 17.15
CA SER A 27 -8.63 8.66 17.99
C SER A 27 -7.25 8.20 17.49
N TYR A 28 -6.92 8.52 16.25
CA TYR A 28 -5.61 8.29 15.64
C TYR A 28 -4.71 9.55 15.65
N GLY A 29 -5.22 10.68 16.18
CA GLY A 29 -4.54 11.97 16.11
C GLY A 29 -4.62 12.65 14.74
N ASP A 30 -5.55 12.23 13.90
CA ASP A 30 -5.65 12.59 12.48
C ASP A 30 -6.88 13.45 12.17
N ALA A 31 -7.47 14.10 13.17
CA ALA A 31 -8.58 15.00 12.96
C ALA A 31 -8.24 16.12 11.96
N GLY A 32 -9.15 16.39 11.02
CA GLY A 32 -8.98 17.42 10.00
C GLY A 32 -8.08 17.04 8.83
N THR A 33 -7.62 15.80 8.72
CA THR A 33 -6.80 15.34 7.59
C THR A 33 -7.61 15.20 6.32
N ASP A 34 -7.00 15.56 5.21
CA ASP A 34 -7.59 15.48 3.87
C ASP A 34 -6.49 15.52 2.81
N THR A 35 -5.90 14.38 2.53
CA THR A 35 -4.74 14.27 1.64
C THR A 35 -4.98 14.97 0.30
N LEU A 36 -5.99 14.57 -0.46
CA LEU A 36 -6.27 15.15 -1.78
C LEU A 36 -6.73 16.61 -1.69
N GLY A 37 -7.62 16.93 -0.75
CA GLY A 37 -8.13 18.28 -0.57
C GLY A 37 -7.06 19.27 -0.20
N HIS A 38 -6.17 18.91 0.72
CA HIS A 38 -5.05 19.77 1.13
C HIS A 38 -3.97 19.90 0.06
N ILE A 39 -3.71 18.86 -0.72
CA ILE A 39 -2.84 18.96 -1.90
C ILE A 39 -3.41 20.00 -2.87
N ALA A 40 -4.68 19.88 -3.24
CA ALA A 40 -5.32 20.81 -4.16
C ALA A 40 -5.34 22.27 -3.65
N ALA A 41 -5.52 22.46 -2.34
CA ALA A 41 -5.58 23.80 -1.71
C ALA A 41 -4.20 24.48 -1.57
N ASN A 42 -3.10 23.73 -1.67
CA ASN A 42 -1.75 24.24 -1.42
C ASN A 42 -0.88 24.31 -2.69
N VAL A 43 -1.48 24.24 -3.87
CA VAL A 43 -0.80 24.40 -5.15
C VAL A 43 -1.56 25.41 -6.03
N GLU A 44 -0.84 26.18 -6.84
CA GLU A 44 -1.46 27.17 -7.72
C GLU A 44 -2.11 26.54 -8.96
N GLU A 45 -1.46 25.54 -9.52
CA GLU A 45 -1.96 24.78 -10.67
C GLU A 45 -1.93 23.28 -10.35
N PHE A 46 -3.06 22.63 -10.60
CA PHE A 46 -3.21 21.19 -10.43
C PHE A 46 -4.02 20.61 -11.59
N LYS A 47 -3.37 19.80 -12.44
CA LYS A 47 -3.95 19.32 -13.69
C LYS A 47 -4.06 17.80 -13.71
N ILE A 48 -5.27 17.31 -13.44
CA ILE A 48 -5.62 15.89 -13.47
C ILE A 48 -6.90 15.66 -14.29
N PRO A 49 -6.88 15.99 -15.61
CA PRO A 49 -8.09 16.01 -16.43
C PRO A 49 -8.76 14.63 -16.58
N ASN A 50 -8.01 13.53 -16.53
CA ASN A 50 -8.58 12.19 -16.63
C ASN A 50 -9.27 11.77 -15.33
N LEU A 51 -8.66 11.99 -14.18
CA LEU A 51 -9.32 11.82 -12.89
C LEU A 51 -10.53 12.74 -12.75
N GLN A 52 -10.46 13.98 -13.26
CA GLN A 52 -11.58 14.90 -13.28
C GLN A 52 -12.76 14.34 -14.08
N LYS A 53 -12.54 13.82 -15.28
CA LYS A 53 -13.57 13.16 -16.10
C LYS A 53 -14.18 11.94 -15.43
N LEU A 54 -13.39 11.21 -14.65
CA LEU A 54 -13.86 10.06 -13.85
C LEU A 54 -14.64 10.50 -12.60
N GLY A 55 -14.66 11.78 -12.25
CA GLY A 55 -15.49 12.30 -11.16
C GLY A 55 -14.77 12.52 -9.83
N ILE A 56 -13.45 12.63 -9.81
CA ILE A 56 -12.71 12.88 -8.56
C ILE A 56 -13.13 14.20 -7.88
N ALA A 57 -13.42 15.25 -8.67
CA ALA A 57 -13.91 16.53 -8.16
C ALA A 57 -15.44 16.53 -7.91
N ASN A 58 -16.16 15.52 -8.39
CA ASN A 58 -17.56 15.27 -8.02
C ASN A 58 -17.64 14.53 -6.66
N LEU A 59 -16.62 13.72 -6.36
CA LEU A 59 -16.49 13.01 -5.10
C LEU A 59 -16.36 13.97 -3.90
N LYS A 60 -15.62 15.07 -4.10
CA LYS A 60 -15.41 16.14 -3.13
C LYS A 60 -14.97 17.41 -3.81
N ASP A 61 -15.27 18.56 -3.19
CA ASP A 61 -14.77 19.83 -3.67
C ASP A 61 -13.25 19.91 -3.60
N LEU A 62 -12.64 20.27 -4.73
CA LEU A 62 -11.19 20.42 -4.87
C LEU A 62 -10.86 21.83 -5.36
N ALA A 63 -9.94 22.50 -4.68
CA ALA A 63 -9.48 23.82 -5.11
C ALA A 63 -8.86 23.74 -6.52
N GLY A 64 -9.32 24.60 -7.42
CA GLY A 64 -8.81 24.68 -8.79
C GLY A 64 -9.26 23.56 -9.75
N ILE A 65 -10.05 22.59 -9.31
CA ILE A 65 -10.57 21.49 -10.14
C ILE A 65 -12.09 21.45 -10.00
N ALA A 66 -12.80 21.85 -11.06
CA ALA A 66 -14.26 21.85 -11.06
C ALA A 66 -14.82 20.43 -11.24
N PRO A 67 -15.98 20.11 -10.61
CA PRO A 67 -16.72 18.92 -10.94
C PRO A 67 -17.18 18.94 -12.40
N VAL A 68 -17.42 17.78 -12.97
CA VAL A 68 -17.98 17.64 -14.33
C VAL A 68 -19.49 17.39 -14.24
N GLU A 69 -20.24 17.88 -15.23
CA GLU A 69 -21.68 17.67 -15.28
C GLU A 69 -22.04 16.20 -15.43
N LYS A 70 -21.28 15.46 -16.22
CA LYS A 70 -21.43 14.02 -16.45
C LYS A 70 -20.10 13.32 -16.27
N THR A 71 -20.02 12.48 -15.25
CA THR A 71 -18.83 11.65 -14.99
C THR A 71 -18.79 10.45 -15.95
N LEU A 72 -17.58 9.98 -16.25
CA LEU A 72 -17.38 8.74 -17.00
C LEU A 72 -17.49 7.49 -16.10
N SER A 73 -17.22 7.62 -14.81
CA SER A 73 -17.25 6.51 -13.86
C SER A 73 -18.34 6.68 -12.81
N TYR A 74 -18.67 5.57 -12.16
CA TYR A 74 -19.27 5.63 -10.83
C TYR A 74 -18.22 6.09 -9.86
N TYR A 75 -18.61 6.91 -8.88
CA TYR A 75 -17.69 7.45 -7.87
C TYR A 75 -18.33 7.40 -6.48
N GLY A 76 -17.53 7.16 -5.47
CA GLY A 76 -17.95 7.12 -4.08
C GLY A 76 -16.75 7.12 -3.14
N LYS A 77 -17.02 7.13 -1.84
CA LYS A 77 -16.02 7.04 -0.77
C LYS A 77 -16.15 5.71 -0.06
N LEU A 78 -15.01 5.16 0.35
CA LEU A 78 -14.96 3.97 1.19
C LEU A 78 -14.40 4.31 2.56
N ARG A 79 -14.99 3.72 3.59
CA ARG A 79 -14.46 3.71 4.95
C ARG A 79 -13.65 2.45 5.18
N GLU A 80 -12.63 2.54 5.99
CA GLU A 80 -11.89 1.38 6.46
C GLU A 80 -12.57 0.80 7.70
N ALA A 81 -13.03 -0.44 7.63
CA ALA A 81 -13.64 -1.13 8.77
C ALA A 81 -12.58 -1.62 9.77
N SER A 82 -11.38 -1.93 9.27
CA SER A 82 -10.27 -2.43 10.07
C SER A 82 -9.68 -1.35 10.97
N ASN A 83 -9.05 -1.79 12.07
CA ASN A 83 -8.36 -0.95 13.02
C ASN A 83 -6.91 -0.73 12.56
N GLY A 84 -6.69 0.24 11.70
CA GLY A 84 -5.36 0.56 11.17
C GLY A 84 -5.41 1.71 10.19
N LYS A 85 -4.27 2.12 9.72
CA LYS A 85 -4.08 3.13 8.67
C LYS A 85 -2.83 2.85 7.86
N ASP A 86 -2.44 1.58 7.79
CA ASP A 86 -1.24 1.12 7.09
C ASP A 86 -1.59 0.38 5.80
N THR A 87 -0.61 0.31 4.92
CA THR A 87 -0.73 -0.29 3.58
C THR A 87 -1.22 -1.75 3.62
N MET A 88 -0.70 -2.56 4.55
CA MET A 88 -1.10 -3.98 4.63
C MET A 88 -2.55 -4.12 5.04
N THR A 89 -2.97 -3.41 6.10
CA THR A 89 -4.35 -3.42 6.59
C THR A 89 -5.33 -3.00 5.49
N GLY A 90 -5.08 -1.90 4.80
CA GLY A 90 -5.94 -1.40 3.73
C GLY A 90 -6.08 -2.39 2.56
N HIS A 91 -4.96 -2.93 2.08
CA HIS A 91 -4.98 -3.90 0.98
C HIS A 91 -5.62 -5.23 1.37
N TRP A 92 -5.35 -5.74 2.57
CA TRP A 92 -5.97 -6.97 3.04
C TRP A 92 -7.47 -6.81 3.21
N GLU A 93 -7.93 -5.65 3.68
CA GLU A 93 -9.37 -5.37 3.76
C GLU A 93 -10.01 -5.28 2.37
N MET A 94 -9.37 -4.65 1.38
CA MET A 94 -9.87 -4.65 0.00
C MET A 94 -10.18 -6.06 -0.49
N MET A 95 -9.37 -7.04 -0.07
CA MET A 95 -9.52 -8.44 -0.49
C MET A 95 -10.29 -9.31 0.51
N GLY A 96 -10.96 -8.69 1.49
CA GLY A 96 -11.98 -9.31 2.35
C GLY A 96 -11.59 -9.55 3.80
N LEU A 97 -10.37 -9.22 4.25
CA LEU A 97 -9.98 -9.44 5.64
C LEU A 97 -10.34 -8.25 6.53
N HIS A 98 -10.88 -8.53 7.71
CA HIS A 98 -11.14 -7.54 8.74
C HIS A 98 -10.06 -7.62 9.82
N ILE A 99 -9.20 -6.59 9.90
CA ILE A 99 -8.11 -6.53 10.86
C ILE A 99 -8.56 -5.78 12.10
N THR A 100 -8.78 -6.50 13.19
CA THR A 100 -9.24 -5.93 14.46
C THR A 100 -8.10 -5.54 15.39
N THR A 101 -6.93 -6.17 15.24
CA THR A 101 -5.71 -5.85 15.99
C THR A 101 -4.73 -5.13 15.06
N PRO A 102 -4.51 -3.83 15.25
CA PRO A 102 -3.63 -3.06 14.37
C PRO A 102 -2.17 -3.52 14.50
N PHE A 103 -1.41 -3.35 13.43
CA PHE A 103 0.04 -3.48 13.49
C PHE A 103 0.64 -2.45 14.44
N LYS A 104 1.70 -2.84 15.16
CA LYS A 104 2.38 -1.95 16.08
C LYS A 104 3.39 -1.09 15.33
N THR A 105 3.48 0.16 15.74
CA THR A 105 4.58 1.07 15.37
C THR A 105 5.35 1.44 16.64
N PHE A 106 6.65 1.61 16.49
CA PHE A 106 7.55 1.93 17.62
C PHE A 106 8.38 3.18 17.32
N THR A 107 7.83 4.06 16.49
CA THR A 107 8.49 5.28 15.99
C THR A 107 8.92 6.21 17.14
N GLU A 108 8.04 6.41 18.12
CA GLU A 108 8.25 7.36 19.21
C GLU A 108 9.18 6.79 20.31
N THR A 109 9.13 5.50 20.54
CA THR A 109 9.75 4.88 21.74
C THR A 109 10.93 3.96 21.43
N GLY A 110 11.08 3.53 20.16
CA GLY A 110 11.83 2.32 19.88
C GLY A 110 11.11 1.07 20.41
N PHE A 111 11.70 -0.10 20.19
CA PHE A 111 11.11 -1.37 20.63
C PHE A 111 11.21 -1.52 22.15
N PRO A 112 10.20 -2.17 22.78
CA PRO A 112 10.20 -2.46 24.21
C PRO A 112 11.43 -3.27 24.63
N LYS A 113 11.88 -3.02 25.87
CA LYS A 113 13.06 -3.69 26.43
C LYS A 113 12.95 -5.21 26.37
N GLU A 114 11.76 -5.75 26.63
CA GLU A 114 11.49 -7.19 26.63
C GLU A 114 11.70 -7.79 25.23
N LEU A 115 11.30 -7.09 24.16
CA LEU A 115 11.56 -7.51 22.78
C LEU A 115 13.06 -7.50 22.48
N ILE A 116 13.75 -6.42 22.84
CA ILE A 116 15.20 -6.27 22.63
C ILE A 116 15.97 -7.37 23.40
N ASP A 117 15.62 -7.62 24.64
CA ASP A 117 16.25 -8.67 25.46
C ASP A 117 16.05 -10.08 24.86
N GLU A 118 14.84 -10.38 24.41
CA GLU A 118 14.53 -11.67 23.76
C GLU A 118 15.28 -11.83 22.43
N LEU A 119 15.31 -10.78 21.62
CA LEU A 119 16.03 -10.77 20.35
C LEU A 119 17.55 -10.92 20.59
N SER A 120 18.14 -10.18 21.55
CA SER A 120 19.54 -10.28 21.93
C SER A 120 19.90 -11.69 22.41
N LYS A 121 19.05 -12.28 23.26
CA LYS A 121 19.25 -13.64 23.79
C LYS A 121 19.23 -14.69 22.67
N ARG A 122 18.26 -14.62 21.78
CA ARG A 122 18.08 -15.62 20.72
C ARG A 122 19.10 -15.50 19.59
N THR A 123 19.52 -14.27 19.27
CA THR A 123 20.57 -14.03 18.26
C THR A 123 21.97 -14.21 18.80
N GLY A 124 22.17 -14.07 20.10
CA GLY A 124 23.48 -14.08 20.74
C GLY A 124 24.26 -12.76 20.53
N ARG A 125 23.57 -11.68 20.16
CA ARG A 125 24.19 -10.40 19.82
C ARG A 125 23.70 -9.27 20.71
N THR A 126 24.59 -8.39 21.10
CA THR A 126 24.23 -7.10 21.72
C THR A 126 23.57 -6.21 20.69
N ILE A 127 22.43 -5.62 21.04
CA ILE A 127 21.66 -4.76 20.16
C ILE A 127 22.03 -3.30 20.42
N ILE A 128 22.25 -2.56 19.34
CA ILE A 128 22.48 -1.11 19.33
C ILE A 128 21.47 -0.41 18.42
N GLY A 129 21.27 0.87 18.66
CA GLY A 129 20.28 1.69 17.94
C GLY A 129 18.95 1.75 18.67
N ASN A 130 18.03 0.88 18.35
CA ASN A 130 16.67 0.81 18.92
C ASN A 130 15.95 2.16 18.93
N LYS A 131 15.90 2.81 17.78
CA LYS A 131 15.24 4.10 17.59
C LYS A 131 14.68 4.23 16.17
N SER A 132 13.86 5.24 15.96
CA SER A 132 13.45 5.63 14.61
C SER A 132 14.58 6.40 13.92
N ALA A 133 14.91 5.99 12.70
CA ALA A 133 15.93 6.65 11.88
C ALA A 133 15.76 6.32 10.40
N SER A 134 16.41 7.11 9.55
CA SER A 134 16.64 6.69 8.16
C SER A 134 17.78 5.66 8.08
N GLY A 135 17.76 4.82 7.06
CA GLY A 135 18.81 3.81 6.90
C GLY A 135 20.19 4.40 6.60
N THR A 136 20.28 5.63 6.12
CA THR A 136 21.56 6.33 5.89
C THR A 136 22.11 6.89 7.19
N GLU A 137 21.26 7.56 7.97
CA GLU A 137 21.64 8.13 9.27
C GLU A 137 22.08 7.05 10.26
N ILE A 138 21.38 5.93 10.34
CA ILE A 138 21.71 4.86 11.28
C ILE A 138 23.07 4.21 10.96
N LEU A 139 23.40 4.08 9.68
CA LEU A 139 24.70 3.56 9.25
C LEU A 139 25.83 4.54 9.59
N ASP A 140 25.65 5.83 9.31
CA ASP A 140 26.63 6.86 9.63
C ASP A 140 26.93 6.96 11.13
N GLU A 141 25.95 6.60 11.96
CA GLU A 141 26.07 6.63 13.41
C GLU A 141 26.68 5.35 14.00
N LEU A 142 26.25 4.18 13.54
CA LEU A 142 26.48 2.91 14.24
C LEU A 142 27.27 1.85 13.46
N ALA A 143 27.48 2.02 12.15
CA ALA A 143 28.12 0.98 11.35
C ALA A 143 29.56 0.69 11.75
N GLU A 144 30.34 1.68 12.17
CA GLU A 144 31.72 1.47 12.65
C GLU A 144 31.74 0.66 13.95
N GLU A 145 30.78 0.87 14.85
CA GLU A 145 30.63 0.07 16.08
C GLU A 145 30.25 -1.38 15.73
N GLU A 146 29.28 -1.59 14.82
CA GLU A 146 28.91 -2.94 14.36
C GLU A 146 30.13 -3.70 13.83
N ILE A 147 30.89 -3.06 12.93
CA ILE A 147 32.10 -3.68 12.33
C ILE A 147 33.15 -4.02 13.38
N ALA A 148 33.36 -3.14 14.35
CA ALA A 148 34.38 -3.33 15.41
C ALA A 148 33.99 -4.37 16.46
N THR A 149 32.71 -4.48 16.80
CA THR A 149 32.24 -5.26 17.96
C THR A 149 31.38 -6.47 17.60
N GLY A 150 30.78 -6.50 16.41
CA GLY A 150 29.76 -7.49 16.04
C GLY A 150 28.40 -7.22 16.69
N HIS A 151 28.19 -6.05 17.29
CA HIS A 151 26.89 -5.62 17.79
C HIS A 151 25.90 -5.52 16.61
N MET A 152 24.61 -5.73 16.87
CA MET A 152 23.58 -5.74 15.85
C MET A 152 22.78 -4.44 15.85
N ILE A 153 22.78 -3.73 14.73
CA ILE A 153 21.99 -2.52 14.55
C ILE A 153 20.53 -2.89 14.33
N VAL A 154 19.66 -2.46 15.27
CA VAL A 154 18.20 -2.58 15.17
C VAL A 154 17.57 -1.20 15.19
N TYR A 155 16.67 -0.90 14.28
CA TYR A 155 15.98 0.37 14.18
C TYR A 155 14.59 0.23 13.57
N THR A 156 13.81 1.29 13.65
CA THR A 156 12.47 1.38 13.02
C THR A 156 12.35 2.63 12.16
N SER A 157 11.17 2.87 11.61
CA SER A 157 10.80 4.08 10.89
C SER A 157 9.35 4.47 11.22
N ALA A 158 8.72 5.32 10.41
CA ALA A 158 7.32 5.66 10.58
C ALA A 158 6.37 4.46 10.33
N ASP A 159 6.82 3.49 9.54
CA ASP A 159 6.06 2.27 9.26
C ASP A 159 6.13 1.25 10.40
N SER A 160 5.24 0.26 10.34
CA SER A 160 5.27 -0.91 11.24
C SER A 160 6.36 -1.90 10.81
N VAL A 161 7.61 -1.57 11.11
CA VAL A 161 8.77 -2.33 10.67
C VAL A 161 9.83 -2.47 11.78
N LEU A 162 10.48 -3.65 11.80
CA LEU A 162 11.73 -3.87 12.52
C LEU A 162 12.83 -4.11 11.49
N GLN A 163 13.88 -3.28 11.52
CA GLN A 163 14.95 -3.32 10.53
C GLN A 163 16.27 -3.68 11.19
N ILE A 164 17.02 -4.56 10.57
CA ILE A 164 18.35 -4.99 11.03
C ILE A 164 19.37 -4.70 9.94
N CYS A 165 20.40 -3.92 10.24
CA CYS A 165 21.55 -3.74 9.36
C CYS A 165 22.59 -4.82 9.61
N GLY A 166 23.34 -5.17 8.59
CA GLY A 166 24.50 -6.06 8.68
C GLY A 166 25.50 -5.79 7.56
N ASN A 167 26.75 -5.57 7.91
CA ASN A 167 27.84 -5.45 6.94
C ASN A 167 28.08 -6.82 6.28
N GLU A 168 28.08 -6.88 4.95
CA GLU A 168 28.22 -8.16 4.24
C GLU A 168 29.56 -8.86 4.48
N GLU A 169 30.63 -8.08 4.72
CA GLU A 169 31.98 -8.64 4.94
C GLU A 169 32.20 -9.11 6.39
N THR A 170 31.73 -8.35 7.37
CA THR A 170 32.05 -8.57 8.80
C THR A 170 30.94 -9.24 9.59
N PHE A 171 29.69 -8.89 9.33
CA PHE A 171 28.53 -9.50 9.95
C PHE A 171 28.12 -10.78 9.20
N GLY A 172 28.17 -10.72 7.89
CA GLY A 172 27.78 -11.79 6.99
C GLY A 172 26.31 -11.79 6.62
N LEU A 173 26.03 -12.06 5.34
CA LEU A 173 24.67 -12.02 4.80
C LEU A 173 23.77 -13.12 5.39
N ASP A 174 24.29 -14.36 5.50
CA ASP A 174 23.56 -15.48 6.07
C ASP A 174 23.21 -15.25 7.53
N GLU A 175 24.14 -14.67 8.28
CA GLU A 175 23.91 -14.33 9.70
C GLU A 175 22.88 -13.20 9.85
N LEU A 176 22.90 -12.21 8.98
CA LEU A 176 21.87 -11.17 8.94
C LEU A 176 20.49 -11.76 8.70
N TYR A 177 20.36 -12.66 7.74
CA TYR A 177 19.10 -13.33 7.45
C TYR A 177 18.63 -14.21 8.61
N ARG A 178 19.54 -14.97 9.26
CA ARG A 178 19.22 -15.73 10.47
C ARG A 178 18.66 -14.84 11.58
N CYS A 179 19.28 -13.70 11.82
CA CYS A 179 18.81 -12.75 12.84
C CYS A 179 17.44 -12.18 12.50
N CYS A 180 17.17 -11.90 11.22
CA CYS A 180 15.89 -11.41 10.75
C CYS A 180 14.77 -12.47 10.87
N GLU A 181 15.07 -13.74 10.60
CA GLU A 181 14.13 -14.85 10.81
C GLU A 181 13.74 -14.97 12.29
N ILE A 182 14.70 -14.90 13.19
CA ILE A 182 14.45 -14.87 14.64
C ILE A 182 13.58 -13.65 15.02
N ALA A 183 13.92 -12.47 14.51
CA ALA A 183 13.13 -11.27 14.76
C ALA A 183 11.69 -11.42 14.24
N ARG A 184 11.48 -12.06 13.07
CA ARG A 184 10.15 -12.33 12.53
C ARG A 184 9.33 -13.25 13.43
N GLU A 185 9.93 -14.31 13.96
CA GLU A 185 9.27 -15.20 14.90
C GLU A 185 8.87 -14.48 16.20
N ILE A 186 9.79 -13.71 16.79
CA ILE A 186 9.54 -12.94 18.03
C ILE A 186 8.39 -11.96 17.82
N THR A 187 8.39 -11.24 16.71
CA THR A 187 7.40 -10.21 16.40
C THR A 187 6.06 -10.75 15.90
N MET A 188 5.83 -12.07 16.00
CA MET A 188 4.49 -12.65 15.82
C MET A 188 3.58 -12.47 17.05
N LYS A 189 4.13 -12.16 18.22
CA LYS A 189 3.33 -11.84 19.41
C LYS A 189 2.53 -10.55 19.19
N ASP A 190 1.28 -10.53 19.63
CA ASP A 190 0.37 -9.40 19.39
C ASP A 190 0.89 -8.07 19.94
N GLU A 191 1.56 -8.10 21.08
CA GLU A 191 2.16 -6.90 21.68
C GLU A 191 3.36 -6.35 20.89
N TRP A 192 3.99 -7.16 20.02
CA TRP A 192 5.19 -6.81 19.25
C TRP A 192 5.00 -6.91 17.75
N LYS A 193 3.80 -7.18 17.30
CA LYS A 193 3.51 -7.49 15.91
C LYS A 193 3.75 -6.31 14.98
N VAL A 194 4.84 -6.38 14.22
CA VAL A 194 5.14 -5.45 13.14
C VAL A 194 4.78 -6.06 11.78
N GLY A 195 4.42 -5.21 10.85
CA GLY A 195 4.04 -5.63 9.50
C GLY A 195 5.17 -6.32 8.74
N ARG A 196 6.41 -5.86 8.93
CA ARG A 196 7.60 -6.43 8.26
C ARG A 196 8.81 -6.43 9.18
N VAL A 197 9.67 -7.44 8.98
CA VAL A 197 11.07 -7.41 9.40
C VAL A 197 11.92 -7.28 8.15
N ILE A 198 12.90 -6.39 8.15
CA ILE A 198 13.69 -6.06 6.96
C ILE A 198 15.16 -6.27 7.24
N ALA A 199 15.80 -7.14 6.46
CA ALA A 199 17.25 -7.24 6.38
C ALA A 199 17.81 -6.10 5.50
N ARG A 200 18.71 -5.31 6.06
CA ARG A 200 19.36 -4.17 5.40
C ARG A 200 20.87 -4.37 5.30
N PRO A 201 21.34 -5.22 4.37
CA PRO A 201 22.77 -5.41 4.17
C PRO A 201 23.43 -4.16 3.58
N TYR A 202 24.68 -3.95 3.98
CA TYR A 202 25.49 -2.84 3.49
C TYR A 202 26.97 -3.25 3.35
N VAL A 203 27.72 -2.43 2.62
CA VAL A 203 29.18 -2.54 2.48
C VAL A 203 29.84 -1.22 2.84
N GLY A 204 31.17 -1.24 3.02
CA GLY A 204 31.97 -0.09 3.41
C GLY A 204 32.70 -0.34 4.73
N LYS A 205 33.76 0.43 5.00
CA LYS A 205 34.64 0.22 6.15
C LYS A 205 34.64 1.37 7.15
N LYS A 206 34.26 2.56 6.73
CA LYS A 206 34.24 3.77 7.57
C LYS A 206 33.13 4.71 7.14
N LYS A 207 32.80 5.65 8.03
CA LYS A 207 31.83 6.71 7.78
C LYS A 207 32.09 7.43 6.44
N GLY A 208 31.00 7.62 5.68
CA GLY A 208 31.03 8.21 4.33
C GLY A 208 31.24 7.20 3.21
N GLU A 209 31.59 5.95 3.50
CA GLU A 209 31.76 4.87 2.52
C GLU A 209 30.60 3.86 2.54
N PHE A 210 29.74 3.91 3.57
CA PHE A 210 28.66 2.94 3.74
C PHE A 210 27.61 3.05 2.64
N LYS A 211 27.32 1.92 2.01
CA LYS A 211 26.31 1.81 0.93
C LYS A 211 25.45 0.57 1.14
N ARG A 212 24.13 0.75 1.13
CA ARG A 212 23.20 -0.37 1.14
C ARG A 212 23.32 -1.15 -0.15
N THR A 213 23.21 -2.48 -0.05
CA THR A 213 23.28 -3.38 -1.20
C THR A 213 21.88 -3.78 -1.68
N SER A 214 21.84 -4.46 -2.83
CA SER A 214 20.59 -5.01 -3.38
C SER A 214 20.13 -6.30 -2.70
N ASN A 215 20.93 -6.86 -1.76
CA ASN A 215 20.60 -8.08 -1.00
C ASN A 215 19.62 -7.85 0.16
N ARG A 216 18.88 -6.74 0.12
CA ARG A 216 17.76 -6.49 1.02
C ARG A 216 16.76 -7.64 0.92
N HIS A 217 16.24 -8.09 2.08
CA HIS A 217 15.20 -9.07 2.16
C HIS A 217 14.12 -8.65 3.18
N ASP A 218 12.87 -8.72 2.76
CA ASP A 218 11.72 -8.37 3.60
C ASP A 218 11.01 -9.65 4.05
N TYR A 219 10.84 -9.79 5.36
CA TYR A 219 10.10 -10.88 6.01
C TYR A 219 8.70 -10.36 6.35
N ALA A 220 7.79 -10.43 5.38
CA ALA A 220 6.42 -9.97 5.55
C ALA A 220 5.59 -10.92 6.41
N LEU A 221 4.48 -10.43 6.95
CA LEU A 221 3.41 -11.28 7.44
C LEU A 221 2.57 -11.75 6.26
N LYS A 222 2.17 -13.01 6.30
CA LYS A 222 1.11 -13.50 5.44
C LYS A 222 -0.23 -12.93 5.90
N PRO A 223 -1.18 -12.72 4.98
CA PRO A 223 -2.55 -12.42 5.37
C PRO A 223 -3.07 -13.44 6.38
N TYR A 224 -3.84 -12.96 7.37
CA TYR A 224 -4.32 -13.81 8.48
C TYR A 224 -5.35 -14.85 8.06
N GLY A 225 -5.82 -14.79 6.82
CA GLY A 225 -6.78 -15.73 6.25
C GLY A 225 -6.71 -15.71 4.73
N ARG A 226 -7.50 -16.55 4.13
CA ARG A 226 -7.66 -16.56 2.68
C ARG A 226 -8.41 -15.33 2.22
N THR A 227 -8.01 -14.78 1.10
CA THR A 227 -8.56 -13.56 0.52
C THR A 227 -9.24 -13.84 -0.83
N ALA A 228 -9.85 -12.80 -1.40
CA ALA A 228 -10.36 -12.85 -2.78
C ALA A 228 -9.29 -13.32 -3.78
N LEU A 229 -8.01 -12.95 -3.58
CA LEU A 229 -6.91 -13.37 -4.45
C LEU A 229 -6.76 -14.89 -4.48
N ASN A 230 -6.82 -15.55 -3.31
CA ASN A 230 -6.77 -17.00 -3.22
C ASN A 230 -7.97 -17.64 -3.95
N ALA A 231 -9.18 -17.11 -3.74
CA ALA A 231 -10.38 -17.65 -4.35
C ALA A 231 -10.35 -17.54 -5.88
N LEU A 232 -9.89 -16.42 -6.42
CA LEU A 232 -9.73 -16.21 -7.86
C LEU A 232 -8.70 -17.18 -8.46
N LYS A 233 -7.53 -17.31 -7.81
CA LYS A 233 -6.47 -18.25 -8.23
C LYS A 233 -6.97 -19.70 -8.22
N ASP A 234 -7.67 -20.13 -7.18
CA ASP A 234 -8.23 -21.47 -7.07
C ASP A 234 -9.29 -21.76 -8.15
N ALA A 235 -9.98 -20.71 -8.62
CA ALA A 235 -10.92 -20.80 -9.74
C ALA A 235 -10.22 -20.85 -11.11
N GLY A 236 -8.89 -20.82 -11.16
CA GLY A 236 -8.11 -20.89 -12.40
C GLY A 236 -8.01 -19.56 -13.16
N LEU A 237 -8.32 -18.43 -12.49
CA LEU A 237 -8.22 -17.10 -13.06
C LEU A 237 -6.80 -16.55 -12.91
N ASP A 238 -6.40 -15.67 -13.81
CA ASP A 238 -5.19 -14.91 -13.67
C ASP A 238 -5.31 -13.89 -12.53
N VAL A 239 -4.30 -13.83 -11.66
CA VAL A 239 -4.15 -12.82 -10.62
C VAL A 239 -2.79 -12.18 -10.79
N ILE A 240 -2.77 -11.08 -11.51
CA ILE A 240 -1.55 -10.38 -11.93
C ILE A 240 -1.29 -9.24 -10.95
N SER A 241 -0.13 -9.24 -10.33
CA SER A 241 0.28 -8.16 -9.43
C SER A 241 1.27 -7.21 -10.09
N VAL A 242 1.13 -5.91 -9.80
CA VAL A 242 2.06 -4.86 -10.22
C VAL A 242 2.47 -4.05 -8.98
N GLY A 243 3.76 -3.75 -8.88
CA GLY A 243 4.32 -2.98 -7.78
C GLY A 243 4.48 -3.80 -6.51
N LYS A 244 3.98 -3.28 -5.40
CA LYS A 244 4.13 -3.86 -4.05
C LYS A 244 3.12 -4.96 -3.70
N ILE A 245 2.16 -5.24 -4.55
CA ILE A 245 1.07 -6.19 -4.23
C ILE A 245 1.62 -7.57 -3.82
N PHE A 246 2.61 -8.10 -4.55
CA PHE A 246 3.22 -9.39 -4.20
C PHE A 246 3.77 -9.38 -2.77
N ASP A 247 4.49 -8.32 -2.39
CA ASP A 247 5.09 -8.19 -1.05
C ASP A 247 4.00 -7.98 0.03
N ILE A 248 2.95 -7.20 -0.26
CA ILE A 248 1.84 -6.93 0.66
C ILE A 248 1.08 -8.22 1.03
N PHE A 249 0.92 -9.13 0.08
CA PHE A 249 0.23 -10.41 0.27
C PHE A 249 1.18 -11.60 0.48
N ASP A 250 2.49 -11.37 0.56
CA ASP A 250 3.51 -12.43 0.63
C ASP A 250 3.32 -13.51 -0.45
N GLY A 251 2.94 -13.09 -1.65
CA GLY A 251 2.69 -13.94 -2.81
C GLY A 251 1.39 -14.76 -2.76
N GLU A 252 0.61 -14.67 -1.68
CA GLU A 252 -0.62 -15.46 -1.52
C GLU A 252 -1.67 -15.09 -2.58
N GLY A 253 -2.15 -16.07 -3.30
CA GLY A 253 -3.20 -15.90 -4.31
C GLY A 253 -2.75 -15.24 -5.62
N ILE A 254 -1.46 -14.99 -5.82
CA ILE A 254 -0.91 -14.33 -7.02
C ILE A 254 -0.41 -15.37 -8.00
N THR A 255 -0.70 -15.19 -9.30
CA THR A 255 -0.25 -16.06 -10.38
C THR A 255 0.92 -15.46 -11.18
N GLU A 256 1.00 -14.13 -11.25
CA GLU A 256 2.08 -13.41 -11.95
C GLU A 256 2.47 -12.15 -11.16
N SER A 257 3.77 -11.86 -11.06
CA SER A 257 4.27 -10.70 -10.34
C SER A 257 5.16 -9.81 -11.22
N ASN A 258 4.85 -8.52 -11.24
CA ASN A 258 5.56 -7.49 -11.98
C ASN A 258 6.08 -6.42 -11.00
N LYS A 259 7.34 -6.48 -10.63
CA LYS A 259 7.97 -5.48 -9.75
C LYS A 259 8.17 -4.16 -10.50
N SER A 260 7.76 -3.07 -9.86
CA SER A 260 7.90 -1.72 -10.42
C SER A 260 9.12 -1.00 -9.84
N LYS A 261 9.75 -0.15 -10.65
CA LYS A 261 10.85 0.72 -10.24
C LYS A 261 10.35 2.08 -9.72
N SER A 262 9.14 2.47 -10.12
CA SER A 262 8.45 3.70 -9.74
C SER A 262 6.96 3.56 -9.99
N SER A 263 6.14 4.49 -9.51
CA SER A 263 4.70 4.51 -9.80
C SER A 263 4.42 4.72 -11.30
N VAL A 264 5.19 5.55 -11.97
CA VAL A 264 5.09 5.72 -13.43
C VAL A 264 5.38 4.40 -14.15
N HIS A 265 6.44 3.70 -13.78
CA HIS A 265 6.76 2.38 -14.34
C HIS A 265 5.66 1.34 -14.05
N GLY A 266 5.06 1.39 -12.86
CA GLY A 266 3.90 0.54 -12.53
C GLY A 266 2.71 0.79 -13.45
N MET A 267 2.42 2.04 -13.79
CA MET A 267 1.39 2.38 -14.77
C MET A 267 1.76 1.93 -16.19
N GLU A 268 3.01 2.06 -16.61
CA GLU A 268 3.49 1.54 -17.90
C GLU A 268 3.31 0.02 -17.98
N GLN A 269 3.68 -0.72 -16.94
CA GLN A 269 3.44 -2.16 -16.85
C GLN A 269 1.94 -2.50 -16.93
N THR A 270 1.09 -1.74 -16.25
CA THR A 270 -0.38 -1.91 -16.29
C THR A 270 -0.93 -1.68 -17.69
N ILE A 271 -0.46 -0.67 -18.40
CA ILE A 271 -0.84 -0.39 -19.79
C ILE A 271 -0.44 -1.55 -20.70
N GLU A 272 0.77 -2.09 -20.57
CA GLU A 272 1.21 -3.26 -21.34
C GLU A 272 0.40 -4.52 -21.02
N ILE A 273 0.01 -4.71 -19.75
CA ILE A 273 -0.89 -5.81 -19.35
C ILE A 273 -2.28 -5.62 -19.98
N ALA A 274 -2.80 -4.39 -20.08
CA ALA A 274 -4.09 -4.11 -20.72
C ALA A 274 -4.13 -4.46 -22.22
N LYS A 275 -2.97 -4.48 -22.89
CA LYS A 275 -2.86 -4.92 -24.30
C LYS A 275 -2.91 -6.44 -24.44
N ARG A 276 -2.64 -7.19 -23.37
CA ARG A 276 -2.64 -8.66 -23.38
C ARG A 276 -4.04 -9.23 -23.37
N ASP A 277 -4.16 -10.48 -23.76
CA ASP A 277 -5.39 -11.27 -23.57
C ASP A 277 -5.24 -12.16 -22.33
N PHE A 278 -6.09 -11.95 -21.32
CA PHE A 278 -6.18 -12.77 -20.13
C PHE A 278 -7.59 -12.70 -19.53
N GLU A 279 -7.91 -13.59 -18.63
CA GLU A 279 -9.16 -13.58 -17.88
C GLU A 279 -8.84 -13.57 -16.38
N GLY A 280 -9.24 -12.50 -15.68
CA GLY A 280 -8.98 -12.40 -14.25
C GLY A 280 -8.77 -10.97 -13.78
N PHE A 281 -7.89 -10.83 -12.79
CA PHE A 281 -7.70 -9.63 -12.00
C PHE A 281 -6.25 -9.13 -12.08
N CYS A 282 -6.08 -7.86 -12.40
CA CYS A 282 -4.80 -7.15 -12.30
C CYS A 282 -4.87 -6.17 -11.11
N PHE A 283 -4.01 -6.38 -10.13
CA PHE A 283 -3.96 -5.59 -8.91
C PHE A 283 -2.65 -4.79 -8.86
N VAL A 284 -2.78 -3.46 -8.79
CA VAL A 284 -1.66 -2.51 -8.94
C VAL A 284 -1.53 -1.65 -7.69
N ASN A 285 -0.34 -1.58 -7.11
CA ASN A 285 0.01 -0.62 -6.07
C ASN A 285 1.06 0.36 -6.59
N LEU A 286 0.78 1.65 -6.44
CA LEU A 286 1.65 2.76 -6.83
C LEU A 286 2.22 3.43 -5.58
N VAL A 287 3.35 2.93 -5.09
CA VAL A 287 3.90 3.23 -3.76
C VAL A 287 4.54 4.59 -3.61
N ASP A 288 4.97 5.24 -4.70
CA ASP A 288 5.78 6.48 -4.62
C ASP A 288 5.01 7.64 -3.98
N PHE A 289 3.69 7.68 -4.15
CA PHE A 289 2.83 8.69 -3.53
C PHE A 289 3.00 8.73 -2.01
N ASP A 290 3.03 7.56 -1.39
CA ASP A 290 3.25 7.41 0.03
C ASP A 290 4.73 7.55 0.41
N ALA A 291 5.57 6.71 -0.19
CA ALA A 291 6.96 6.55 0.22
C ALA A 291 7.84 7.78 -0.06
N LEU A 292 7.60 8.48 -1.17
CA LEU A 292 8.41 9.64 -1.57
C LEU A 292 7.78 10.97 -1.19
N TRP A 293 6.46 11.07 -1.15
CA TRP A 293 5.77 12.36 -1.03
C TRP A 293 4.92 12.48 0.23
N GLY A 294 4.16 11.46 0.59
CA GLY A 294 3.35 11.43 1.80
C GLY A 294 4.19 11.51 3.06
N HIS A 295 5.07 10.54 3.29
CA HIS A 295 5.96 10.50 4.45
C HIS A 295 6.94 11.68 4.53
N ARG A 296 7.32 12.25 3.40
CA ARG A 296 8.22 13.42 3.35
C ARG A 296 7.49 14.76 3.47
N ARG A 297 6.17 14.74 3.57
CA ARG A 297 5.33 15.96 3.64
C ARG A 297 5.59 16.92 2.47
N ASP A 298 5.78 16.37 1.28
CA ASP A 298 6.07 17.11 0.06
C ASP A 298 4.81 17.25 -0.82
N VAL A 299 4.04 18.30 -0.57
CA VAL A 299 2.83 18.65 -1.34
C VAL A 299 3.12 18.79 -2.83
N LYS A 300 4.22 19.47 -3.17
CA LYS A 300 4.58 19.72 -4.58
C LYS A 300 4.97 18.41 -5.29
N GLY A 301 5.78 17.58 -4.64
CA GLY A 301 6.16 16.28 -5.17
C GLY A 301 4.93 15.37 -5.38
N TYR A 302 4.01 15.35 -4.41
CA TYR A 302 2.78 14.58 -4.51
C TYR A 302 1.90 15.06 -5.68
N THR A 303 1.74 16.38 -5.84
CA THR A 303 1.01 16.99 -6.97
C THR A 303 1.60 16.55 -8.32
N GLN A 304 2.92 16.68 -8.47
CA GLN A 304 3.61 16.31 -9.71
C GLN A 304 3.46 14.81 -10.03
N GLU A 305 3.46 13.97 -9.00
CA GLU A 305 3.26 12.53 -9.19
C GLU A 305 1.82 12.22 -9.62
N LEU A 306 0.81 12.90 -9.06
CA LEU A 306 -0.59 12.78 -9.51
C LEU A 306 -0.76 13.23 -10.96
N GLU A 307 -0.10 14.29 -11.37
CA GLU A 307 -0.16 14.78 -12.77
C GLU A 307 0.47 13.77 -13.75
N LYS A 308 1.62 13.16 -13.38
CA LYS A 308 2.24 12.09 -14.16
C LYS A 308 1.34 10.85 -14.23
N PHE A 309 0.76 10.48 -13.11
CA PHE A 309 -0.22 9.40 -13.04
C PHE A 309 -1.40 9.66 -13.97
N ASP A 310 -1.96 10.86 -13.96
CA ASP A 310 -3.12 11.24 -14.76
C ASP A 310 -2.85 11.12 -16.27
N VAL A 311 -1.64 11.47 -16.71
CA VAL A 311 -1.22 11.26 -18.11
C VAL A 311 -1.24 9.75 -18.43
N LYS A 312 -0.65 8.93 -17.59
CA LYS A 312 -0.65 7.45 -17.77
C LYS A 312 -2.05 6.84 -17.65
N LEU A 313 -2.89 7.41 -16.81
CA LEU A 313 -4.29 7.02 -16.73
C LEU A 313 -5.01 7.26 -18.05
N GLY A 314 -4.77 8.39 -18.72
CA GLY A 314 -5.31 8.65 -20.06
C GLY A 314 -4.88 7.60 -21.09
N GLU A 315 -3.62 7.17 -21.05
CA GLU A 315 -3.13 6.07 -21.89
C GLU A 315 -3.84 4.75 -21.56
N LEU A 316 -3.96 4.40 -20.28
CA LEU A 316 -4.64 3.17 -19.83
C LEU A 316 -6.12 3.16 -20.26
N LEU A 317 -6.83 4.28 -20.10
CA LEU A 317 -8.23 4.39 -20.52
C LEU A 317 -8.41 4.10 -22.02
N GLY A 318 -7.42 4.45 -22.84
CA GLY A 318 -7.40 4.17 -24.29
C GLY A 318 -7.18 2.70 -24.65
N GLU A 319 -6.61 1.90 -23.75
CA GLU A 319 -6.32 0.47 -23.96
C GLU A 319 -7.42 -0.46 -23.40
N LEU A 320 -8.34 0.06 -22.59
CA LEU A 320 -9.43 -0.73 -22.02
C LEU A 320 -10.44 -1.16 -23.09
N LYS A 321 -10.87 -2.40 -22.97
CA LYS A 321 -11.89 -3.01 -23.83
C LYS A 321 -13.28 -2.89 -23.20
N GLU A 322 -14.32 -3.10 -23.98
CA GLU A 322 -15.71 -3.01 -23.50
C GLU A 322 -16.04 -3.97 -22.35
N ASP A 323 -15.34 -5.09 -22.27
CA ASP A 323 -15.47 -6.09 -21.21
C ASP A 323 -14.41 -5.97 -20.10
N ASP A 324 -13.81 -4.79 -19.95
CA ASP A 324 -12.91 -4.45 -18.85
C ASP A 324 -13.61 -3.59 -17.81
N LEU A 325 -13.24 -3.77 -16.54
CA LEU A 325 -13.56 -2.87 -15.43
C LEU A 325 -12.28 -2.31 -14.84
N LEU A 326 -12.19 -0.99 -14.75
CA LEU A 326 -11.13 -0.29 -14.01
C LEU A 326 -11.70 0.25 -12.70
N ILE A 327 -11.03 -0.09 -11.60
CA ILE A 327 -11.28 0.49 -10.28
C ILE A 327 -10.04 1.30 -9.88
N ILE A 328 -10.24 2.56 -9.49
CA ILE A 328 -9.19 3.40 -8.91
C ILE A 328 -9.57 3.67 -7.46
N THR A 329 -8.63 3.43 -6.56
CA THR A 329 -8.82 3.61 -5.11
C THR A 329 -7.51 3.96 -4.41
N ALA A 330 -7.53 4.03 -3.09
CA ALA A 330 -6.37 4.13 -2.22
C ALA A 330 -6.53 3.17 -1.05
N ASP A 331 -5.49 3.00 -0.26
CA ASP A 331 -5.45 2.06 0.87
C ASP A 331 -5.51 2.75 2.23
N HIS A 332 -5.14 4.02 2.31
CA HIS A 332 -5.21 4.91 3.48
C HIS A 332 -4.97 6.35 3.04
N GLY A 333 -4.87 7.29 3.97
CA GLY A 333 -4.38 8.65 3.74
C GLY A 333 -2.91 8.80 4.15
N ASN A 334 -2.29 9.87 3.70
CA ASN A 334 -1.00 10.37 4.20
C ASN A 334 -0.88 11.85 3.84
N ASP A 335 -1.65 12.67 4.57
CA ASP A 335 -1.79 14.08 4.30
C ASP A 335 -0.44 14.82 4.43
N PRO A 336 0.12 15.35 3.34
CA PRO A 336 1.43 15.99 3.36
C PRO A 336 1.45 17.33 4.09
N THR A 337 0.30 17.83 4.53
CA THR A 337 0.19 19.03 5.37
C THR A 337 0.04 18.72 6.85
N HIS A 338 -0.12 17.44 7.21
CA HIS A 338 -0.28 17.01 8.59
C HIS A 338 1.04 16.96 9.34
N THR A 339 0.97 16.97 10.66
CA THR A 339 2.15 16.83 11.54
C THR A 339 2.71 15.42 11.55
N GLY A 340 3.99 15.27 11.89
CA GLY A 340 4.66 13.97 11.91
C GLY A 340 4.91 13.42 10.51
N THR A 341 5.13 12.12 10.40
CA THR A 341 5.45 11.42 9.15
C THR A 341 4.60 10.17 8.94
N ASP A 342 3.66 9.89 9.84
CA ASP A 342 2.81 8.70 9.79
C ASP A 342 1.65 8.87 8.80
N HIS A 343 1.07 7.76 8.40
CA HIS A 343 -0.17 7.72 7.64
C HIS A 343 -1.32 8.41 8.37
N THR A 344 -2.35 8.81 7.65
CA THR A 344 -3.53 9.46 8.21
C THR A 344 -4.80 8.62 7.99
N ARG A 345 -5.64 8.58 9.04
CA ARG A 345 -6.89 7.81 9.05
C ARG A 345 -7.95 8.52 8.24
N GLU A 346 -8.06 8.18 6.95
CA GLU A 346 -8.93 8.83 5.99
C GLU A 346 -9.81 7.84 5.23
N LYS A 347 -10.94 8.32 4.75
CA LYS A 347 -11.71 7.67 3.69
C LYS A 347 -10.88 7.66 2.41
N VAL A 348 -11.15 6.70 1.54
CA VAL A 348 -10.46 6.57 0.26
C VAL A 348 -11.43 6.71 -0.90
N PRO A 349 -10.97 7.14 -2.10
CA PRO A 349 -11.81 7.23 -3.27
C PRO A 349 -12.13 5.83 -3.81
N PHE A 350 -13.27 5.74 -4.48
CA PHE A 350 -13.65 4.61 -5.31
C PHE A 350 -14.20 5.14 -6.63
N LEU A 351 -13.48 4.89 -7.72
CA LEU A 351 -13.89 5.23 -9.07
C LEU A 351 -13.98 3.93 -9.86
N ALA A 352 -15.14 3.64 -10.46
CA ALA A 352 -15.36 2.43 -11.25
C ALA A 352 -15.78 2.79 -12.67
N TYR A 353 -14.97 2.40 -13.65
CA TYR A 353 -15.15 2.72 -15.06
C TYR A 353 -15.05 1.49 -15.96
N SER A 354 -15.92 1.42 -16.95
CA SER A 354 -15.80 0.52 -18.10
C SER A 354 -16.22 1.26 -19.36
N PRO A 355 -15.59 1.02 -20.52
CA PRO A 355 -16.06 1.57 -21.79
C PRO A 355 -17.50 1.16 -22.13
N SER A 356 -17.99 0.04 -21.61
CA SER A 356 -19.35 -0.44 -21.84
C SER A 356 -20.41 0.17 -20.90
N MET A 357 -20.00 0.96 -19.89
CA MET A 357 -20.94 1.58 -18.97
C MET A 357 -21.85 2.58 -19.69
N LYS A 358 -23.15 2.42 -19.49
CA LYS A 358 -24.17 3.30 -20.05
C LYS A 358 -24.59 4.40 -19.08
N GLU A 359 -24.42 4.12 -17.79
CA GLU A 359 -24.74 5.00 -16.70
C GLU A 359 -23.47 5.23 -15.87
N ALA A 360 -23.42 6.34 -15.17
CA ALA A 360 -22.39 6.70 -14.22
C ALA A 360 -22.99 7.64 -13.17
N GLY A 361 -22.31 7.84 -12.06
CA GLY A 361 -22.80 8.75 -11.03
C GLY A 361 -22.31 8.39 -9.64
N GLU A 362 -22.90 9.05 -8.66
CA GLU A 362 -22.54 8.88 -7.25
C GLU A 362 -23.04 7.54 -6.70
N LEU A 363 -22.17 6.88 -5.95
CA LEU A 363 -22.50 5.71 -5.14
C LEU A 363 -22.59 6.12 -3.67
N GLU A 364 -23.43 5.41 -2.91
CA GLU A 364 -23.44 5.54 -1.46
C GLU A 364 -22.06 5.21 -0.87
N GLU A 365 -21.70 5.94 0.19
CA GLU A 365 -20.46 5.67 0.94
C GLU A 365 -20.51 4.25 1.52
N ALA A 366 -19.47 3.46 1.27
CA ALA A 366 -19.38 2.09 1.77
C ALA A 366 -18.64 2.03 3.12
N ASP A 367 -19.08 1.10 3.97
CA ASP A 367 -18.53 0.92 5.33
C ASP A 367 -17.22 0.13 5.36
N THR A 368 -16.79 -0.42 4.22
CA THR A 368 -15.57 -1.23 4.12
C THR A 368 -14.93 -1.16 2.73
N PHE A 369 -13.61 -1.26 2.67
CA PHE A 369 -12.88 -1.46 1.41
C PHE A 369 -13.18 -2.82 0.76
N ALA A 370 -13.72 -3.76 1.52
CA ALA A 370 -13.95 -5.13 1.07
C ALA A 370 -15.04 -5.27 0.00
N ILE A 371 -15.80 -4.21 -0.29
CA ILE A 371 -16.69 -4.19 -1.45
C ILE A 371 -15.91 -4.44 -2.76
N ILE A 372 -14.64 -4.08 -2.81
CA ILE A 372 -13.78 -4.27 -3.99
C ILE A 372 -13.59 -5.76 -4.26
N GLY A 373 -13.04 -6.51 -3.31
CA GLY A 373 -12.82 -7.95 -3.46
C GLY A 373 -14.13 -8.74 -3.66
N ALA A 374 -15.18 -8.37 -2.93
CA ALA A 374 -16.48 -8.99 -3.06
C ALA A 374 -17.09 -8.78 -4.46
N THR A 375 -16.97 -7.57 -5.02
CA THR A 375 -17.46 -7.25 -6.38
C THR A 375 -16.67 -7.99 -7.45
N ILE A 376 -15.35 -8.09 -7.29
CA ILE A 376 -14.49 -8.84 -8.21
C ILE A 376 -14.84 -10.34 -8.19
N ALA A 377 -14.96 -10.93 -7.01
CA ALA A 377 -15.34 -12.33 -6.86
C ALA A 377 -16.72 -12.62 -7.47
N ASP A 378 -17.70 -11.77 -7.21
CA ASP A 378 -19.06 -11.89 -7.76
C ASP A 378 -19.06 -11.84 -9.30
N ASN A 379 -18.29 -10.94 -9.90
CA ASN A 379 -18.15 -10.85 -11.35
C ASN A 379 -17.69 -12.17 -12.00
N PHE A 380 -16.81 -12.89 -11.34
CA PHE A 380 -16.30 -14.16 -11.83
C PHE A 380 -17.08 -15.39 -11.31
N GLY A 381 -18.18 -15.16 -10.59
CA GLY A 381 -18.97 -16.24 -10.00
C GLY A 381 -18.21 -17.04 -8.94
N VAL A 382 -17.22 -16.43 -8.31
CA VAL A 382 -16.35 -17.04 -7.30
C VAL A 382 -16.86 -16.67 -5.92
N LYS A 383 -16.99 -17.65 -5.03
CA LYS A 383 -17.40 -17.41 -3.65
C LYS A 383 -16.22 -16.85 -2.84
N MET A 384 -16.48 -15.79 -2.11
CA MET A 384 -15.50 -15.25 -1.15
C MET A 384 -15.17 -16.30 -0.08
N PRO A 385 -13.90 -16.37 0.39
CA PRO A 385 -13.50 -17.26 1.47
C PRO A 385 -14.30 -17.03 2.75
N GLU A 386 -14.46 -18.10 3.54
CA GLU A 386 -15.11 -18.03 4.84
C GLU A 386 -14.39 -17.03 5.77
N GLY A 387 -15.14 -16.27 6.54
CA GLY A 387 -14.62 -15.26 7.47
C GLY A 387 -14.27 -13.92 6.82
N THR A 388 -14.42 -13.77 5.51
CA THR A 388 -14.26 -12.48 4.84
C THR A 388 -15.47 -11.57 5.04
N ILE A 389 -15.23 -10.26 4.97
CA ILE A 389 -16.26 -9.21 5.00
C ILE A 389 -16.46 -8.60 3.61
N GLY A 390 -17.43 -7.73 3.49
CA GLY A 390 -17.77 -7.03 2.25
C GLY A 390 -18.97 -7.64 1.51
N HIS A 391 -19.52 -6.85 0.63
CA HIS A 391 -20.63 -7.24 -0.25
C HIS A 391 -20.37 -6.71 -1.65
N SER A 392 -20.89 -7.40 -2.65
CA SER A 392 -20.78 -6.98 -4.05
C SER A 392 -21.67 -5.78 -4.35
N ILE A 393 -21.16 -4.89 -5.18
CA ILE A 393 -21.93 -3.79 -5.79
C ILE A 393 -22.01 -3.92 -7.31
N LEU A 394 -21.72 -5.11 -7.83
CA LEU A 394 -21.68 -5.36 -9.28
C LEU A 394 -23.00 -5.00 -9.97
N ASP A 395 -24.13 -5.21 -9.32
CA ASP A 395 -25.47 -4.88 -9.80
C ASP A 395 -25.72 -3.36 -9.95
N LYS A 396 -24.95 -2.54 -9.22
CA LYS A 396 -25.00 -1.07 -9.30
C LYS A 396 -24.16 -0.49 -10.43
N LEU A 397 -23.19 -1.25 -10.93
CA LEU A 397 -22.31 -0.85 -12.04
C LEU A 397 -22.98 -1.22 -13.38
N LYS A 398 -23.69 -0.28 -14.01
CA LYS A 398 -24.51 -0.55 -15.20
C LYS A 398 -23.88 -0.06 -16.50
#